data_23d8ddaba75d129a10215e0b29248316
#
_entry.id   23d8ddaba75d129a10215e0b29248316
#
_cell.length_a   1.000
_cell.length_b   1.000
_cell.length_c   1.000
_cell.angle_alpha   90.00
_cell.angle_beta   90.00
_cell.angle_gamma   90.00
#
_symmetry.space_group_name_H-M   'P 1'
#
loop_
_entity.id
_entity.type
_entity.pdbx_description
1 polymer ?
#
loop_
_entity_poly.entity_id
_entity_poly.type
_entity_poly.pdbx_seq_one_letter_code
_entity_poly.pdbx_strand_id
1 'polypeptide(L)'
;MNPRRIAALGLAGLLAAGVCTGQERPLPAPHVKAKLICHDCHQKEKPTTAAVPDEACMVCHGDYPAMKALTKEAKPNPHAPPQASPHEPYPCTECHRQHKAPVVKCLECHEGTFTFKIK
;
A
#
# COMPACT_ATOMS: atom_id res chain seq x y z
N MET A 1 -13.44 -52.81 -50.38
CA MET A 1 -14.18 -51.75 -49.67
C MET A 1 -13.47 -51.41 -48.38
N ASN A 2 -12.83 -50.23 -48.33
CA ASN A 2 -11.94 -49.83 -47.25
C ASN A 2 -12.67 -48.91 -46.27
N PRO A 3 -12.83 -49.22 -44.98
CA PRO A 3 -13.34 -48.26 -43.99
C PRO A 3 -12.20 -47.33 -43.53
N ARG A 4 -12.37 -46.05 -43.80
CA ARG A 4 -11.50 -44.97 -43.38
C ARG A 4 -11.51 -44.84 -41.82
N ARG A 5 -10.35 -45.02 -41.24
CA ARG A 5 -10.10 -44.70 -39.80
C ARG A 5 -9.99 -43.20 -39.65
N ILE A 6 -10.96 -42.57 -39.02
CA ILE A 6 -10.89 -41.18 -38.61
C ILE A 6 -10.15 -41.14 -37.27
N ALA A 7 -8.92 -40.63 -37.26
CA ALA A 7 -8.17 -40.36 -36.05
C ALA A 7 -8.69 -39.02 -35.47
N ALA A 8 -9.36 -39.08 -34.33
CA ALA A 8 -9.73 -37.89 -33.58
C ALA A 8 -8.49 -37.38 -32.82
N LEU A 9 -7.91 -36.30 -33.27
CA LEU A 9 -6.91 -35.52 -32.54
C LEU A 9 -7.57 -34.74 -31.39
N GLY A 10 -7.46 -35.27 -30.20
CA GLY A 10 -7.86 -34.56 -28.99
C GLY A 10 -6.89 -33.42 -28.69
N LEU A 11 -7.34 -32.21 -28.91
CA LEU A 11 -6.63 -30.98 -28.52
C LEU A 11 -6.77 -30.80 -27.00
N ALA A 12 -5.80 -31.27 -26.24
CA ALA A 12 -5.72 -31.00 -24.81
C ALA A 12 -5.29 -29.56 -24.60
N GLY A 13 -6.28 -28.67 -24.38
CA GLY A 13 -6.03 -27.28 -24.00
C GLY A 13 -5.44 -27.25 -22.59
N LEU A 14 -4.15 -26.96 -22.47
CA LEU A 14 -3.54 -26.55 -21.20
C LEU A 14 -4.10 -25.20 -20.81
N LEU A 15 -5.04 -25.19 -19.87
CA LEU A 15 -5.41 -23.98 -19.13
C LEU A 15 -4.24 -23.62 -18.22
N ALA A 16 -3.35 -22.76 -18.68
CA ALA A 16 -2.37 -22.11 -17.83
C ALA A 16 -3.12 -21.18 -16.88
N ALA A 17 -3.43 -21.66 -15.67
CA ALA A 17 -3.87 -20.81 -14.60
C ALA A 17 -2.73 -19.83 -14.30
N GLY A 18 -2.85 -18.61 -14.81
CA GLY A 18 -1.95 -17.52 -14.49
C GLY A 18 -2.01 -17.26 -12.99
N VAL A 19 -1.01 -17.74 -12.26
CA VAL A 19 -0.78 -17.33 -10.89
C VAL A 19 -0.40 -15.85 -10.97
N CYS A 20 -1.33 -14.95 -10.61
CA CYS A 20 -0.99 -13.55 -10.33
C CYS A 20 -0.07 -13.55 -9.11
N THR A 21 1.22 -13.73 -9.33
CA THR A 21 2.24 -13.38 -8.36
C THR A 21 2.29 -11.86 -8.32
N GLY A 22 1.41 -11.27 -7.52
CA GLY A 22 1.58 -9.88 -7.11
C GLY A 22 2.94 -9.79 -6.47
N GLN A 23 3.85 -9.05 -7.11
CA GLN A 23 5.20 -8.85 -6.61
C GLN A 23 5.07 -7.95 -5.38
N GLU A 24 4.89 -8.59 -4.22
CA GLU A 24 4.80 -7.89 -2.95
C GLU A 24 6.13 -7.20 -2.70
N ARG A 25 6.11 -5.89 -2.68
CA ARG A 25 7.27 -5.13 -2.26
C ARG A 25 7.54 -5.48 -0.79
N PRO A 26 8.78 -5.80 -0.41
CA PRO A 26 9.11 -6.06 0.98
C PRO A 26 8.82 -4.82 1.84
N LEU A 27 8.52 -5.03 3.11
CA LEU A 27 8.35 -3.95 4.08
C LEU A 27 9.57 -3.01 4.07
N PRO A 28 9.38 -1.72 4.35
CA PRO A 28 10.48 -0.78 4.54
C PRO A 28 11.46 -1.27 5.59
N ALA A 29 12.75 -1.01 5.38
CA ALA A 29 13.83 -1.49 6.25
C ALA A 29 13.63 -1.22 7.75
N PRO A 30 13.08 -0.06 8.20
CA PRO A 30 12.79 0.16 9.63
C PRO A 30 11.79 -0.85 10.20
N HIS A 31 10.74 -1.18 9.44
CA HIS A 31 9.71 -2.15 9.85
C HIS A 31 10.27 -3.58 9.90
N VAL A 32 11.11 -3.95 8.92
CA VAL A 32 11.83 -5.23 8.94
C VAL A 32 12.75 -5.30 10.15
N LYS A 33 13.49 -4.24 10.46
CA LYS A 33 14.38 -4.16 11.63
C LYS A 33 13.59 -4.28 12.94
N ALA A 34 12.38 -3.72 12.99
CA ALA A 34 11.47 -3.85 14.13
C ALA A 34 10.80 -5.24 14.22
N LYS A 35 11.07 -6.14 13.26
CA LYS A 35 10.51 -7.50 13.17
C LYS A 35 8.98 -7.54 13.12
N LEU A 36 8.36 -6.54 12.48
CA LEU A 36 6.91 -6.50 12.30
C LEU A 36 6.44 -7.66 11.42
N ILE A 37 5.29 -8.21 11.76
CA ILE A 37 4.61 -9.28 11.02
C ILE A 37 3.26 -8.77 10.48
N CYS A 38 2.63 -9.55 9.62
CA CYS A 38 1.36 -9.16 8.97
C CYS A 38 0.29 -8.73 9.99
N HIS A 39 0.20 -9.43 11.11
CA HIS A 39 -0.77 -9.17 12.15
C HIS A 39 -0.64 -7.78 12.78
N ASP A 40 0.59 -7.27 12.95
CA ASP A 40 0.84 -5.99 13.63
C ASP A 40 0.14 -4.81 12.93
N CYS A 41 0.04 -4.89 11.60
CA CYS A 41 -0.62 -3.88 10.77
C CYS A 41 -2.05 -4.28 10.42
N HIS A 42 -2.24 -5.49 9.89
CA HIS A 42 -3.53 -5.92 9.37
C HIS A 42 -4.48 -6.46 10.43
N GLN A 43 -4.02 -6.67 11.67
CA GLN A 43 -4.79 -7.29 12.76
C GLN A 43 -5.33 -8.68 12.40
N LYS A 44 -4.71 -9.34 11.41
CA LYS A 44 -5.00 -10.68 10.92
C LYS A 44 -3.70 -11.34 10.47
N GLU A 45 -3.53 -12.61 10.78
CA GLU A 45 -2.34 -13.37 10.36
C GLU A 45 -2.28 -13.58 8.84
N LYS A 46 -3.44 -13.72 8.21
CA LYS A 46 -3.59 -13.86 6.75
C LYS A 46 -4.55 -12.79 6.24
N PRO A 47 -4.05 -11.59 5.99
CA PRO A 47 -4.89 -10.51 5.48
C PRO A 47 -5.38 -10.83 4.06
N THR A 48 -6.66 -10.57 3.81
CA THR A 48 -7.30 -10.74 2.49
C THR A 48 -7.53 -9.41 1.78
N THR A 49 -7.23 -8.31 2.45
CA THR A 49 -7.38 -6.95 1.92
C THR A 49 -6.14 -6.12 2.25
N ALA A 50 -5.92 -5.07 1.48
CA ALA A 50 -4.85 -4.11 1.73
C ALA A 50 -5.20 -3.08 2.82
N ALA A 51 -6.43 -3.12 3.36
CA ALA A 51 -6.87 -2.18 4.37
C ALA A 51 -6.11 -2.38 5.69
N VAL A 52 -5.58 -1.30 6.22
CA VAL A 52 -4.93 -1.22 7.53
C VAL A 52 -5.52 -0.02 8.25
N PRO A 53 -6.05 -0.19 9.48
CA PRO A 53 -6.57 0.94 10.25
C PRO A 53 -5.41 1.82 10.75
N ASP A 54 -5.63 3.12 10.81
CA ASP A 54 -4.61 4.09 11.26
C ASP A 54 -4.16 3.82 12.70
N GLU A 55 -5.03 3.29 13.54
CA GLU A 55 -4.74 2.89 14.91
C GLU A 55 -3.57 1.89 14.99
N ALA A 56 -3.45 0.99 14.02
CA ALA A 56 -2.33 0.05 13.97
C ALA A 56 -0.99 0.77 13.78
N CYS A 57 -0.97 1.86 13.04
CA CYS A 57 0.21 2.71 12.87
C CYS A 57 0.49 3.53 14.14
N MET A 58 -0.56 4.08 14.74
CA MET A 58 -0.49 4.98 15.90
C MET A 58 0.02 4.31 17.16
N VAL A 59 -0.10 2.99 17.30
CA VAL A 59 0.48 2.23 18.42
C VAL A 59 1.97 2.52 18.61
N CYS A 60 2.72 2.67 17.54
CA CYS A 60 4.17 2.90 17.57
C CYS A 60 4.54 4.33 17.19
N HIS A 61 3.82 4.93 16.25
CA HIS A 61 4.15 6.26 15.72
C HIS A 61 3.49 7.41 16.48
N GLY A 62 2.50 7.14 17.31
CA GLY A 62 1.69 8.15 17.98
C GLY A 62 0.60 8.72 17.06
N ASP A 63 -0.19 9.60 17.59
CA ASP A 63 -1.32 10.23 16.93
C ASP A 63 -0.91 11.40 15.99
N TYR A 64 -1.88 12.02 15.33
CA TYR A 64 -1.63 13.17 14.45
C TYR A 64 -0.91 14.34 15.13
N PRO A 65 -1.22 14.74 16.37
CA PRO A 65 -0.43 15.73 17.10
C PRO A 65 1.05 15.36 17.25
N ALA A 66 1.34 14.10 17.54
CA ALA A 66 2.73 13.61 17.62
C ALA A 66 3.42 13.66 16.25
N MET A 67 2.73 13.21 15.19
CA MET A 67 3.26 13.28 13.82
C MET A 67 3.48 14.72 13.37
N LYS A 68 2.55 15.63 13.69
CA LYS A 68 2.71 17.07 13.45
C LYS A 68 3.99 17.62 14.08
N ALA A 69 4.26 17.24 15.32
CA ALA A 69 5.46 17.69 16.03
C ALA A 69 6.74 17.12 15.39
N LEU A 70 6.74 15.84 15.01
CA LEU A 70 7.88 15.19 14.36
C LEU A 70 8.19 15.75 12.97
N THR A 71 7.18 16.23 12.26
CA THR A 71 7.31 16.72 10.88
C THR A 71 7.23 18.24 10.77
N LYS A 72 7.43 18.96 11.87
CA LYS A 72 7.30 20.42 11.94
C LYS A 72 8.17 21.19 10.93
N GLU A 73 9.25 20.60 10.44
CA GLU A 73 10.13 21.20 9.45
C GLU A 73 9.59 21.08 8.01
N ALA A 74 8.63 20.19 7.76
CA ALA A 74 7.99 20.10 6.45
C ALA A 74 7.09 21.31 6.19
N LYS A 75 7.21 21.91 5.01
CA LYS A 75 6.44 23.09 4.60
C LYS A 75 5.75 22.84 3.26
N PRO A 76 4.42 22.77 3.22
CA PRO A 76 3.49 22.67 4.37
C PRO A 76 3.67 21.36 5.13
N ASN A 77 3.27 21.34 6.40
CA ASN A 77 3.31 20.11 7.19
C ASN A 77 2.12 19.20 6.83
N PRO A 78 2.33 18.01 6.25
CA PRO A 78 1.24 17.13 5.81
C PRO A 78 0.39 16.58 6.96
N HIS A 79 0.95 16.53 8.19
CA HIS A 79 0.24 16.09 9.39
C HIS A 79 -0.41 17.25 10.18
N ALA A 80 -0.34 18.45 9.62
CA ALA A 80 -0.98 19.63 10.15
C ALA A 80 -1.56 20.48 9.01
N PRO A 81 -2.57 19.99 8.31
CA PRO A 81 -3.19 20.75 7.23
C PRO A 81 -3.70 22.09 7.78
N PRO A 82 -3.65 23.15 6.99
CA PRO A 82 -4.18 24.46 7.39
C PRO A 82 -5.64 24.34 7.83
N GLN A 83 -6.06 25.13 8.83
CA GLN A 83 -7.44 25.14 9.32
C GLN A 83 -8.48 25.46 8.24
N ALA A 84 -8.07 26.20 7.21
CA ALA A 84 -8.90 26.50 6.04
C ALA A 84 -8.85 25.39 4.95
N SER A 85 -8.17 24.30 5.20
CA SER A 85 -8.13 23.18 4.27
C SER A 85 -9.50 22.51 4.23
N PRO A 86 -10.05 22.22 3.05
CA PRO A 86 -11.26 21.41 2.93
C PRO A 86 -11.00 19.92 3.21
N HIS A 87 -9.76 19.57 3.52
CA HIS A 87 -9.34 18.17 3.70
C HIS A 87 -9.27 17.80 5.16
N GLU A 88 -10.00 16.76 5.53
CA GLU A 88 -9.70 15.96 6.72
C GLU A 88 -8.29 15.37 6.61
N PRO A 89 -7.62 15.06 7.72
CA PRO A 89 -6.37 14.30 7.66
C PRO A 89 -6.58 13.01 6.87
N TYR A 90 -5.70 12.76 5.89
CA TYR A 90 -5.76 11.52 5.12
C TYR A 90 -5.38 10.33 5.98
N PRO A 91 -5.99 9.15 5.79
CA PRO A 91 -5.51 7.91 6.38
C PRO A 91 -4.01 7.71 6.10
N CYS A 92 -3.29 7.15 7.07
CA CYS A 92 -1.84 6.96 6.98
C CYS A 92 -1.42 6.26 5.68
N THR A 93 -2.19 5.24 5.28
CA THR A 93 -1.91 4.41 4.10
C THR A 93 -2.15 5.09 2.76
N GLU A 94 -2.83 6.23 2.72
CA GLU A 94 -2.98 7.01 1.48
C GLU A 94 -1.64 7.56 0.98
N CYS A 95 -0.74 7.88 1.90
CA CYS A 95 0.59 8.37 1.60
C CYS A 95 1.68 7.32 1.92
N HIS A 96 1.63 6.70 3.12
CA HIS A 96 2.62 5.75 3.62
C HIS A 96 2.27 4.31 3.25
N ARG A 97 2.48 3.96 1.98
CA ARG A 97 2.19 2.62 1.46
C ARG A 97 3.32 1.65 1.82
N GLN A 98 3.03 0.60 2.58
CA GLN A 98 4.09 -0.30 3.06
C GLN A 98 4.56 -1.31 2.01
N HIS A 99 3.66 -1.83 1.18
CA HIS A 99 3.97 -2.77 0.09
C HIS A 99 4.07 -2.10 -1.29
N LYS A 100 4.04 -0.77 -1.35
CA LYS A 100 4.16 0.03 -2.58
C LYS A 100 5.03 1.24 -2.33
N ALA A 101 5.45 1.93 -3.38
CA ALA A 101 6.11 3.20 -3.24
C ALA A 101 5.18 4.21 -2.54
N PRO A 102 5.68 4.99 -1.56
CA PRO A 102 4.90 6.05 -0.95
C PRO A 102 4.55 7.13 -1.97
N VAL A 103 3.47 7.84 -1.73
CA VAL A 103 3.03 8.93 -2.61
C VAL A 103 2.68 10.17 -1.79
N VAL A 104 2.94 11.33 -2.34
CA VAL A 104 2.44 12.59 -1.76
C VAL A 104 1.04 12.83 -2.31
N LYS A 105 0.01 12.43 -1.57
CA LYS A 105 -1.40 12.49 -2.00
C LYS A 105 -1.82 13.88 -2.45
N CYS A 106 -1.29 14.91 -1.82
CA CYS A 106 -1.58 16.30 -2.16
C CYS A 106 -1.27 16.66 -3.62
N LEU A 107 -0.29 15.98 -4.23
CA LEU A 107 0.10 16.23 -5.62
C LEU A 107 -0.93 15.78 -6.65
N GLU A 108 -1.93 15.00 -6.26
CA GLU A 108 -3.03 14.61 -7.16
C GLU A 108 -3.90 15.82 -7.57
N CYS A 109 -3.94 16.86 -6.72
CA CYS A 109 -4.67 18.10 -7.00
C CYS A 109 -3.75 19.33 -7.04
N HIS A 110 -2.62 19.30 -6.33
CA HIS A 110 -1.69 20.40 -6.19
C HIS A 110 -0.36 20.10 -6.90
N GLU A 111 -0.40 19.95 -8.21
CA GLU A 111 0.77 19.60 -9.02
C GLU A 111 1.93 20.58 -8.79
N GLY A 112 3.12 20.01 -8.52
CA GLY A 112 4.38 20.77 -8.38
C GLY A 112 4.49 21.66 -7.15
N THR A 113 3.49 21.69 -6.26
CA THR A 113 3.45 22.64 -5.12
C THR A 113 4.25 22.15 -3.93
N PHE A 114 4.39 20.84 -3.74
CA PHE A 114 5.02 20.24 -2.56
C PHE A 114 6.32 19.54 -2.93
N THR A 115 7.37 19.85 -2.18
CA THR A 115 8.73 19.33 -2.42
C THR A 115 9.22 18.35 -1.36
N PHE A 116 8.44 18.13 -0.27
CA PHE A 116 8.81 17.16 0.75
C PHE A 116 8.73 15.73 0.22
N LYS A 117 9.58 14.87 0.78
CA LYS A 117 9.61 13.44 0.46
C LYS A 117 9.09 12.63 1.63
N ILE A 118 8.30 11.60 1.34
CA ILE A 118 7.88 10.63 2.34
C ILE A 118 9.06 9.70 2.64
N LYS A 119 9.39 9.58 3.92
CA LYS A 119 10.44 8.69 4.42
C LYS A 119 9.89 7.30 4.68
#